data_463e08fb2fff070162d321e0d1cea3cb
#
_entry.id   463e08fb2fff070162d321e0d1cea3cb
#
_cell.length_a   1.000
_cell.length_b   1.000
_cell.length_c   1.000
_cell.angle_alpha   90.00
_cell.angle_beta   90.00
_cell.angle_gamma   90.00
#
_symmetry.space_group_name_H-M   'P 1'
#
loop_
_entity.id
_entity.type
_entity.pdbx_description
1 polymer ?
#
loop_
_entity_poly.entity_id
_entity_poly.type
_entity_poly.pdbx_seq_one_letter_code
_entity_poly.pdbx_strand_id
1 'polypeptide(L)'
;MTSTLTFAVLDPTSAVGSEVVERLVGAFPAARLRLFHTAGAEEHLIAEVAASAALVPPLADPDELEGAAVVIVTTAPAAAVGKPLLAWLRGHPEIVLIDLGQPALAGAESLVVSGWTLRPRSGNRWFHLPDPLIAGPVRVLEALAPLEPRACHLTVFGSVAGFGGGALEELAGQGADRLSGRTPQRAVVLPRALAFDLAPAEPGRRSRLAGELAALFPAIDFRLHAVDAGLFHGHAAALDIDCGKKPSREKVRGLLREAAGLRLARERESLLLTDVIEAGAMACGSVEVSGQWLSLWLAGDGLRLGGAAAVVELLSALTAS
;
A
#
# COMPACT_ATOMS: atom_id res chain seq x y z
N MET A 1 -29.24 -17.57 -13.02
CA MET A 1 -28.33 -16.63 -13.70
C MET A 1 -27.34 -16.15 -12.62
N THR A 2 -26.10 -16.60 -12.66
CA THR A 2 -25.05 -16.07 -11.77
C THR A 2 -24.85 -14.61 -12.13
N SER A 3 -25.21 -13.68 -11.23
CA SER A 3 -24.95 -12.26 -11.44
C SER A 3 -23.45 -12.06 -11.60
N THR A 4 -23.02 -11.44 -12.69
CA THR A 4 -21.62 -11.09 -12.93
C THR A 4 -21.19 -10.15 -11.84
N LEU A 5 -20.12 -10.50 -11.11
CA LEU A 5 -19.56 -9.67 -10.06
C LEU A 5 -19.07 -8.36 -10.66
N THR A 6 -19.50 -7.23 -10.13
CA THR A 6 -19.12 -5.90 -10.62
C THR A 6 -18.28 -5.16 -9.58
N PHE A 7 -17.10 -4.71 -9.97
CA PHE A 7 -16.20 -3.87 -9.17
C PHE A 7 -16.20 -2.45 -9.72
N ALA A 8 -16.40 -1.46 -8.86
CA ALA A 8 -16.18 -0.05 -9.18
C ALA A 8 -14.81 0.37 -8.64
N VAL A 9 -13.92 0.86 -9.50
CA VAL A 9 -12.58 1.33 -9.12
C VAL A 9 -12.53 2.84 -9.29
N LEU A 10 -12.24 3.55 -8.21
CA LEU A 10 -12.09 5.00 -8.19
C LEU A 10 -10.62 5.37 -8.31
N ASP A 11 -10.31 6.33 -9.19
CA ASP A 11 -8.97 6.81 -9.55
C ASP A 11 -8.02 5.71 -10.08
N PRO A 12 -8.45 4.94 -11.11
CA PRO A 12 -7.66 3.86 -11.69
C PRO A 12 -6.39 4.35 -12.40
N THR A 13 -6.25 5.65 -12.66
CA THR A 13 -5.07 6.26 -13.29
C THR A 13 -3.98 6.64 -12.27
N SER A 14 -4.24 6.50 -10.97
CA SER A 14 -3.21 6.67 -9.95
C SER A 14 -2.18 5.53 -10.00
N ALA A 15 -1.00 5.73 -9.41
CA ALA A 15 0.06 4.73 -9.40
C ALA A 15 -0.39 3.38 -8.79
N VAL A 16 -1.15 3.42 -7.70
CA VAL A 16 -1.71 2.19 -7.10
C VAL A 16 -2.95 1.72 -7.85
N GLY A 17 -3.73 2.64 -8.42
CA GLY A 17 -4.96 2.33 -9.14
C GLY A 17 -4.73 1.52 -10.41
N SER A 18 -3.71 1.87 -11.21
CA SER A 18 -3.35 1.11 -12.40
C SER A 18 -2.92 -0.32 -12.07
N GLU A 19 -2.12 -0.52 -11.04
CA GLU A 19 -1.73 -1.85 -10.55
C GLU A 19 -2.93 -2.65 -10.00
N VAL A 20 -3.88 -1.98 -9.33
CA VAL A 20 -5.13 -2.61 -8.85
C VAL A 20 -5.94 -3.12 -10.03
N VAL A 21 -6.15 -2.29 -11.06
CA VAL A 21 -6.92 -2.68 -12.26
C VAL A 21 -6.25 -3.86 -12.99
N GLU A 22 -4.94 -3.81 -13.22
CA GLU A 22 -4.20 -4.90 -13.87
C GLU A 22 -4.38 -6.23 -13.12
N ARG A 23 -4.24 -6.21 -11.80
CA ARG A 23 -4.38 -7.41 -10.98
C ARG A 23 -5.80 -7.92 -10.89
N LEU A 24 -6.80 -7.03 -10.86
CA LEU A 24 -8.22 -7.42 -10.88
C LEU A 24 -8.57 -8.13 -12.18
N VAL A 25 -8.11 -7.62 -13.33
CA VAL A 25 -8.31 -8.27 -14.65
C VAL A 25 -7.71 -9.67 -14.66
N GLY A 26 -6.50 -9.83 -14.12
CA GLY A 26 -5.84 -11.14 -14.05
C GLY A 26 -6.52 -12.12 -13.08
N ALA A 27 -6.91 -11.67 -11.90
CA ALA A 27 -7.47 -12.52 -10.85
C ALA A 27 -8.97 -12.81 -11.01
N PHE A 28 -9.72 -11.85 -11.57
CA PHE A 28 -11.18 -11.95 -11.72
C PHE A 28 -11.62 -11.69 -13.17
N PRO A 29 -11.21 -12.50 -14.15
CA PRO A 29 -11.47 -12.25 -15.58
C PRO A 29 -12.94 -12.25 -15.98
N ALA A 30 -13.82 -12.83 -15.16
CA ALA A 30 -15.27 -12.82 -15.36
C ALA A 30 -15.98 -11.62 -14.70
N ALA A 31 -15.27 -10.81 -13.92
CA ALA A 31 -15.85 -9.65 -13.27
C ALA A 31 -15.97 -8.48 -14.25
N ARG A 32 -16.99 -7.65 -14.06
CA ARG A 32 -17.14 -6.38 -14.77
C ARG A 32 -16.45 -5.29 -13.98
N LEU A 33 -15.55 -4.53 -14.62
CA LEU A 33 -14.94 -3.34 -14.05
C LEU A 33 -15.70 -2.09 -14.51
N ARG A 34 -15.98 -1.19 -13.57
CA ARG A 34 -16.48 0.18 -13.81
C ARG A 34 -15.45 1.12 -13.23
N LEU A 35 -14.97 2.04 -14.05
CA LEU A 35 -13.87 2.94 -13.71
C LEU A 35 -14.38 4.37 -13.60
N PHE A 36 -13.98 5.07 -12.55
CA PHE A 36 -14.33 6.47 -12.32
C PHE A 36 -13.13 7.22 -11.75
N HIS A 37 -13.04 8.54 -11.98
CA HIS A 37 -12.10 9.38 -11.27
C HIS A 37 -12.81 10.33 -10.31
N THR A 38 -12.10 10.75 -9.26
CA THR A 38 -12.65 11.61 -8.20
C THR A 38 -11.97 12.98 -8.13
N ALA A 39 -11.17 13.35 -9.12
CA ALA A 39 -10.37 14.56 -9.13
C ALA A 39 -11.16 15.88 -9.25
N GLY A 40 -12.49 15.82 -9.35
CA GLY A 40 -13.35 16.99 -9.47
C GLY A 40 -13.27 17.71 -10.82
N ALA A 41 -12.54 17.17 -11.80
CA ALA A 41 -12.50 17.66 -13.18
C ALA A 41 -13.68 17.08 -13.97
N GLU A 42 -14.25 17.87 -14.88
CA GLU A 42 -15.32 17.40 -15.79
C GLU A 42 -14.75 16.56 -16.96
N GLU A 43 -13.44 16.54 -17.13
CA GLU A 43 -12.77 15.87 -18.22
C GLU A 43 -12.68 14.35 -17.98
N HIS A 44 -12.85 13.57 -19.05
CA HIS A 44 -12.65 12.14 -19.03
C HIS A 44 -11.15 11.82 -19.08
N LEU A 45 -10.72 10.90 -18.23
CA LEU A 45 -9.37 10.36 -18.25
C LEU A 45 -9.33 9.05 -19.07
N ILE A 46 -8.13 8.58 -19.39
CA ILE A 46 -7.91 7.31 -20.06
C ILE A 46 -7.04 6.44 -19.17
N ALA A 47 -7.51 5.23 -18.90
CA ALA A 47 -6.74 4.18 -18.22
C ALA A 47 -6.45 3.04 -19.20
N GLU A 48 -5.39 2.30 -18.97
CA GLU A 48 -5.12 1.04 -19.64
C GLU A 48 -5.77 -0.11 -18.88
N VAL A 49 -6.57 -0.93 -19.58
CA VAL A 49 -7.22 -2.11 -19.03
C VAL A 49 -7.05 -3.27 -20.02
N ALA A 50 -6.38 -4.36 -19.60
CA ALA A 50 -6.11 -5.51 -20.46
C ALA A 50 -5.50 -5.12 -21.82
N ALA A 51 -4.49 -4.24 -21.80
CA ALA A 51 -3.81 -3.68 -22.99
C ALA A 51 -4.74 -2.90 -23.94
N SER A 52 -5.88 -2.40 -23.46
CA SER A 52 -6.82 -1.57 -24.21
C SER A 52 -7.08 -0.26 -23.47
N ALA A 53 -7.28 0.82 -24.21
CA ALA A 53 -7.66 2.10 -23.63
C ALA A 53 -9.12 2.06 -23.15
N ALA A 54 -9.34 2.41 -21.91
CA ALA A 54 -10.66 2.53 -21.29
C ALA A 54 -10.92 3.97 -20.86
N LEU A 55 -12.14 4.45 -21.14
CA LEU A 55 -12.57 5.77 -20.71
C LEU A 55 -12.88 5.75 -19.21
N VAL A 56 -12.39 6.77 -18.48
CA VAL A 56 -12.62 6.95 -17.06
C VAL A 56 -13.38 8.26 -16.87
N PRO A 57 -14.72 8.20 -16.75
CA PRO A 57 -15.54 9.37 -16.48
C PRO A 57 -15.33 9.88 -15.03
N PRO A 58 -15.63 11.16 -14.76
CA PRO A 58 -15.76 11.63 -13.39
C PRO A 58 -16.91 10.92 -12.68
N LEU A 59 -16.76 10.65 -11.39
CA LEU A 59 -17.87 10.24 -10.54
C LEU A 59 -18.68 11.48 -10.17
N ALA A 60 -19.71 11.78 -10.97
CA ALA A 60 -20.55 12.95 -10.78
C ALA A 60 -21.60 12.74 -9.68
N ASP A 61 -22.18 11.54 -9.59
CA ASP A 61 -23.15 11.13 -8.58
C ASP A 61 -22.80 9.73 -8.04
N PRO A 62 -22.78 9.54 -6.71
CA PRO A 62 -22.58 8.21 -6.12
C PRO A 62 -23.59 7.14 -6.57
N ASP A 63 -24.81 7.52 -7.01
CA ASP A 63 -25.80 6.58 -7.58
C ASP A 63 -25.29 5.89 -8.84
N GLU A 64 -24.28 6.46 -9.52
CA GLU A 64 -23.59 5.77 -10.61
C GLU A 64 -22.87 4.49 -10.18
N LEU A 65 -22.69 4.26 -8.88
CA LEU A 65 -22.09 3.04 -8.34
C LEU A 65 -23.14 1.94 -8.07
N GLU A 66 -24.42 2.22 -8.26
CA GLU A 66 -25.48 1.25 -8.05
C GLU A 66 -25.22 -0.05 -8.86
N GLY A 67 -25.45 -1.21 -8.22
CA GLY A 67 -25.16 -2.52 -8.78
C GLY A 67 -23.69 -2.97 -8.69
N ALA A 68 -22.79 -2.15 -8.14
CA ALA A 68 -21.45 -2.61 -7.78
C ALA A 68 -21.53 -3.47 -6.51
N ALA A 69 -20.86 -4.62 -6.51
CA ALA A 69 -20.71 -5.45 -5.32
C ALA A 69 -19.59 -4.91 -4.41
N VAL A 70 -18.58 -4.28 -5.03
CA VAL A 70 -17.40 -3.74 -4.34
C VAL A 70 -17.06 -2.37 -4.93
N VAL A 71 -16.79 -1.41 -4.06
CA VAL A 71 -16.20 -0.11 -4.40
C VAL A 71 -14.77 -0.10 -3.88
N ILE A 72 -13.82 0.16 -4.76
CA ILE A 72 -12.38 0.21 -4.45
C ILE A 72 -11.91 1.65 -4.63
N VAL A 73 -11.49 2.27 -3.55
CA VAL A 73 -10.95 3.64 -3.51
C VAL A 73 -9.43 3.56 -3.50
N THR A 74 -8.76 3.99 -4.56
CA THR A 74 -7.31 3.84 -4.68
C THR A 74 -6.53 5.06 -4.15
N THR A 75 -7.17 6.23 -4.14
CA THR A 75 -6.62 7.47 -3.56
C THR A 75 -7.70 8.17 -2.74
N ALA A 76 -7.30 9.05 -1.81
CA ALA A 76 -8.27 9.84 -1.05
C ALA A 76 -9.05 10.78 -1.99
N PRO A 77 -10.38 10.62 -2.12
CA PRO A 77 -11.18 11.47 -2.96
C PRO A 77 -11.18 12.93 -2.50
N ALA A 78 -11.31 13.86 -3.42
CA ALA A 78 -11.57 15.25 -3.06
C ALA A 78 -12.80 15.36 -2.14
N ALA A 79 -12.79 16.29 -1.17
CA ALA A 79 -13.85 16.38 -0.16
C ALA A 79 -15.25 16.60 -0.78
N ALA A 80 -15.34 17.22 -1.95
CA ALA A 80 -16.59 17.42 -2.70
C ALA A 80 -17.21 16.10 -3.17
N VAL A 81 -16.39 15.08 -3.48
CA VAL A 81 -16.82 13.73 -3.90
C VAL A 81 -16.87 12.80 -2.70
N GLY A 82 -15.86 12.83 -1.84
CA GLY A 82 -15.73 11.89 -0.74
C GLY A 82 -16.86 11.95 0.29
N LYS A 83 -17.36 13.14 0.64
CA LYS A 83 -18.48 13.28 1.59
C LYS A 83 -19.79 12.70 1.07
N PRO A 84 -20.25 13.03 -0.16
CA PRO A 84 -21.44 12.40 -0.75
C PRO A 84 -21.28 10.89 -0.90
N LEU A 85 -20.11 10.43 -1.37
CA LEU A 85 -19.81 9.01 -1.52
C LEU A 85 -19.93 8.25 -0.18
N LEU A 86 -19.36 8.79 0.90
CA LEU A 86 -19.45 8.16 2.22
C LEU A 86 -20.88 8.12 2.74
N ALA A 87 -21.67 9.19 2.52
CA ALA A 87 -23.08 9.22 2.89
C ALA A 87 -23.89 8.18 2.11
N TRP A 88 -23.64 8.05 0.82
CA TRP A 88 -24.26 7.04 -0.05
C TRP A 88 -23.91 5.61 0.38
N LEU A 89 -22.65 5.31 0.64
CA LEU A 89 -22.19 3.99 1.12
C LEU A 89 -22.88 3.58 2.43
N ARG A 90 -23.17 4.52 3.33
CA ARG A 90 -23.94 4.24 4.55
C ARG A 90 -25.39 3.80 4.27
N GLY A 91 -25.96 4.26 3.17
CA GLY A 91 -27.28 3.84 2.69
C GLY A 91 -27.26 2.49 1.97
N HIS A 92 -26.09 1.95 1.61
CA HIS A 92 -25.91 0.72 0.83
C HIS A 92 -25.05 -0.30 1.60
N PRO A 93 -25.54 -0.87 2.72
CA PRO A 93 -24.77 -1.74 3.59
C PRO A 93 -24.36 -3.08 2.94
N GLU A 94 -24.96 -3.43 1.79
CA GLU A 94 -24.62 -4.60 0.98
C GLU A 94 -23.29 -4.43 0.23
N ILE A 95 -22.86 -3.20 -0.04
CA ILE A 95 -21.65 -2.89 -0.80
C ILE A 95 -20.42 -3.03 0.08
N VAL A 96 -19.40 -3.71 -0.43
CA VAL A 96 -18.08 -3.78 0.20
C VAL A 96 -17.26 -2.57 -0.21
N LEU A 97 -16.69 -1.86 0.75
CA LEU A 97 -15.68 -0.83 0.51
C LEU A 97 -14.28 -1.38 0.79
N ILE A 98 -13.38 -1.24 -0.19
CA ILE A 98 -11.94 -1.47 -0.01
C ILE A 98 -11.24 -0.14 -0.28
N ASP A 99 -10.64 0.42 0.75
CA ASP A 99 -10.08 1.78 0.73
C ASP A 99 -8.56 1.74 0.91
N LEU A 100 -7.83 2.24 -0.09
CA LEU A 100 -6.38 2.47 -0.07
C LEU A 100 -6.07 3.97 0.06
N GLY A 101 -7.11 4.81 0.14
CA GLY A 101 -6.97 6.26 0.25
C GLY A 101 -6.18 6.68 1.49
N GLN A 102 -5.36 7.70 1.36
CA GLN A 102 -4.55 8.24 2.44
C GLN A 102 -4.81 9.75 2.63
N PRO A 103 -5.63 10.14 3.60
CA PRO A 103 -6.28 9.34 4.65
C PRO A 103 -7.45 8.49 4.16
N ALA A 104 -7.82 7.49 4.96
CA ALA A 104 -8.98 6.63 4.68
C ALA A 104 -10.29 7.43 4.57
N LEU A 105 -11.10 7.12 3.57
CA LEU A 105 -12.39 7.77 3.30
C LEU A 105 -13.34 7.70 4.50
N ALA A 106 -13.51 6.51 5.07
CA ALA A 106 -14.40 6.27 6.20
C ALA A 106 -13.70 6.41 7.57
N GLY A 107 -12.41 6.69 7.60
CA GLY A 107 -11.64 6.85 8.83
C GLY A 107 -11.81 5.67 9.78
N ALA A 108 -12.21 5.94 11.02
CA ALA A 108 -12.37 4.92 12.07
C ALA A 108 -13.57 3.96 11.85
N GLU A 109 -14.45 4.21 10.89
CA GLU A 109 -15.55 3.30 10.53
C GLU A 109 -15.04 2.11 9.70
N SER A 110 -13.87 2.23 9.07
CA SER A 110 -13.24 1.14 8.32
C SER A 110 -12.37 0.28 9.24
N LEU A 111 -12.45 -1.05 9.03
CA LEU A 111 -11.54 -1.98 9.68
C LEU A 111 -10.20 -1.96 8.95
N VAL A 112 -9.12 -1.61 9.64
CA VAL A 112 -7.76 -1.69 9.09
C VAL A 112 -7.36 -3.15 8.98
N VAL A 113 -6.94 -3.57 7.78
CA VAL A 113 -6.60 -4.97 7.48
C VAL A 113 -5.34 -5.05 6.61
N SER A 114 -4.54 -6.09 6.82
CA SER A 114 -3.33 -6.30 6.01
C SER A 114 -3.61 -6.82 4.60
N GLY A 115 -4.79 -7.39 4.40
CA GLY A 115 -5.15 -8.08 3.17
C GLY A 115 -4.65 -9.52 3.06
N TRP A 116 -3.66 -9.94 3.86
CA TRP A 116 -3.01 -11.26 3.69
C TRP A 116 -3.42 -12.33 4.71
N THR A 117 -3.67 -11.95 5.94
CA THR A 117 -3.94 -12.90 7.02
C THR A 117 -5.37 -12.82 7.52
N LEU A 118 -6.14 -11.87 7.02
CA LEU A 118 -7.45 -11.62 7.56
C LEU A 118 -8.49 -12.57 6.98
N ARG A 119 -9.12 -13.31 7.89
CA ARG A 119 -10.49 -13.79 7.66
C ARG A 119 -11.42 -12.68 8.14
N PRO A 120 -12.06 -11.91 7.23
CA PRO A 120 -13.00 -10.89 7.62
C PRO A 120 -14.03 -11.51 8.57
N ARG A 121 -14.24 -10.90 9.74
CA ARG A 121 -15.32 -11.35 10.61
C ARG A 121 -16.62 -11.14 9.84
N SER A 122 -17.52 -12.11 9.89
CA SER A 122 -18.85 -11.99 9.29
C SER A 122 -19.52 -10.69 9.78
N GLY A 123 -19.83 -9.79 8.84
CA GLY A 123 -20.49 -8.52 9.11
C GLY A 123 -19.69 -7.25 8.76
N ASN A 124 -18.38 -7.28 8.72
CA ASN A 124 -17.62 -6.12 8.26
C ASN A 124 -17.67 -6.01 6.73
N ARG A 125 -17.97 -4.82 6.25
CA ARG A 125 -18.05 -4.50 4.82
C ARG A 125 -17.11 -3.40 4.38
N TRP A 126 -16.54 -2.66 5.31
CA TRP A 126 -15.64 -1.54 5.03
C TRP A 126 -14.24 -1.86 5.55
N PHE A 127 -13.29 -1.89 4.65
CA PHE A 127 -11.91 -2.25 4.92
C PHE A 127 -10.99 -1.13 4.47
N HIS A 128 -10.00 -0.81 5.30
CA HIS A 128 -8.90 0.07 4.94
C HIS A 128 -7.61 -0.73 4.85
N LEU A 129 -6.96 -0.68 3.69
CA LEU A 129 -5.62 -1.24 3.51
C LEU A 129 -4.58 -0.20 3.91
N PRO A 130 -3.57 -0.56 4.71
CA PRO A 130 -2.57 0.38 5.17
C PRO A 130 -1.73 0.94 4.04
N ASP A 131 -1.06 2.05 4.31
CA ASP A 131 -0.14 2.69 3.35
C ASP A 131 0.85 1.65 2.80
N PRO A 132 1.01 1.54 1.49
CA PRO A 132 1.96 0.61 0.84
C PRO A 132 3.38 0.66 1.40
N LEU A 133 3.79 1.78 1.98
CA LEU A 133 5.10 1.95 2.61
C LEU A 133 5.33 1.01 3.81
N ILE A 134 4.28 0.65 4.54
CA ILE A 134 4.37 -0.28 5.68
C ILE A 134 3.90 -1.70 5.35
N ALA A 135 3.49 -1.98 4.13
CA ALA A 135 3.00 -3.31 3.75
C ALA A 135 4.01 -4.43 4.00
N GLY A 136 5.29 -4.20 3.69
CA GLY A 136 6.36 -5.15 3.97
C GLY A 136 6.61 -5.38 5.47
N PRO A 137 6.81 -4.33 6.28
CA PRO A 137 6.85 -4.43 7.74
C PRO A 137 5.67 -5.18 8.35
N VAL A 138 4.44 -4.89 7.90
CA VAL A 138 3.23 -5.59 8.34
C VAL A 138 3.35 -7.09 8.08
N ARG A 139 3.74 -7.47 6.88
CA ARG A 139 3.91 -8.88 6.50
C ARG A 139 4.97 -9.61 7.34
N VAL A 140 6.08 -8.94 7.63
CA VAL A 140 7.13 -9.47 8.53
C VAL A 140 6.58 -9.69 9.94
N LEU A 141 5.88 -8.69 10.50
CA LEU A 141 5.32 -8.77 11.85
C LEU A 141 4.24 -9.87 11.97
N GLU A 142 3.40 -10.04 10.95
CA GLU A 142 2.45 -11.15 10.88
C GLU A 142 3.13 -12.51 10.87
N ALA A 143 4.17 -12.68 10.06
CA ALA A 143 4.96 -13.93 10.02
C ALA A 143 5.62 -14.23 11.38
N LEU A 144 6.05 -13.19 12.08
CA LEU A 144 6.72 -13.30 13.37
C LEU A 144 5.75 -13.29 14.58
N ALA A 145 4.44 -13.23 14.37
CA ALA A 145 3.45 -13.25 15.45
C ALA A 145 3.64 -14.43 16.46
N PRO A 146 4.08 -15.66 16.04
CA PRO A 146 4.36 -16.75 16.99
C PRO A 146 5.55 -16.50 17.93
N LEU A 147 6.28 -15.41 17.77
CA LEU A 147 7.34 -14.96 18.68
C LEU A 147 6.84 -13.96 19.72
N GLU A 148 5.57 -13.52 19.62
CA GLU A 148 4.93 -12.57 20.52
C GLU A 148 5.71 -11.24 20.63
N PRO A 149 5.95 -10.51 19.52
CA PRO A 149 6.64 -9.21 19.53
C PRO A 149 6.00 -8.23 20.51
N ARG A 150 6.82 -7.49 21.26
CA ARG A 150 6.37 -6.52 22.26
C ARG A 150 6.63 -5.08 21.86
N ALA A 151 7.73 -4.86 21.15
CA ALA A 151 8.09 -3.56 20.61
C ALA A 151 8.75 -3.72 19.23
N CYS A 152 8.62 -2.68 18.40
CA CYS A 152 9.28 -2.61 17.10
C CYS A 152 9.78 -1.18 16.84
N HIS A 153 11.09 -1.06 16.66
CA HIS A 153 11.70 0.15 16.12
C HIS A 153 11.75 -0.02 14.60
N LEU A 154 11.05 0.83 13.89
CA LEU A 154 10.86 0.74 12.46
C LEU A 154 11.32 2.03 11.78
N THR A 155 12.23 1.91 10.83
CA THR A 155 12.56 3.00 9.91
C THR A 155 12.16 2.57 8.51
N VAL A 156 11.28 3.35 7.85
CA VAL A 156 10.85 3.11 6.47
C VAL A 156 11.38 4.19 5.54
N PHE A 157 11.83 3.78 4.36
CA PHE A 157 12.34 4.66 3.29
C PHE A 157 11.40 4.55 2.10
N GLY A 158 10.64 5.60 1.84
CA GLY A 158 9.69 5.67 0.74
C GLY A 158 10.27 6.34 -0.50
N SER A 159 9.96 5.81 -1.67
CA SER A 159 10.27 6.43 -2.95
C SER A 159 9.27 7.52 -3.32
N VAL A 160 9.63 8.31 -4.34
CA VAL A 160 8.77 9.38 -4.84
C VAL A 160 7.53 8.87 -5.58
N ALA A 161 7.50 7.61 -6.05
CA ALA A 161 6.31 7.02 -6.66
C ALA A 161 5.04 7.10 -5.78
N GLY A 162 5.22 7.13 -4.45
CA GLY A 162 4.13 7.30 -3.50
C GLY A 162 3.45 8.69 -3.53
N PHE A 163 4.03 9.68 -4.21
CA PHE A 163 3.45 11.03 -4.39
C PHE A 163 2.67 11.20 -5.69
N GLY A 164 2.61 10.16 -6.54
CA GLY A 164 1.89 10.17 -7.81
C GLY A 164 2.76 10.40 -9.05
N GLY A 165 2.14 10.35 -10.24
CA GLY A 165 2.86 10.31 -11.52
C GLY A 165 3.82 11.49 -11.77
N GLY A 166 3.42 12.71 -11.49
CA GLY A 166 4.26 13.89 -11.69
C GLY A 166 5.52 13.93 -10.82
N ALA A 167 5.54 13.18 -9.71
CA ALA A 167 6.68 13.13 -8.81
C ALA A 167 7.92 12.46 -9.42
N LEU A 168 7.72 11.48 -10.30
CA LEU A 168 8.82 10.78 -11.00
C LEU A 168 9.52 11.72 -11.98
N GLU A 169 8.74 12.47 -12.75
CA GLU A 169 9.27 13.47 -13.71
C GLU A 169 9.99 14.59 -12.96
N GLU A 170 9.41 15.06 -11.86
CA GLU A 170 10.00 16.09 -11.03
C GLU A 170 11.35 15.63 -10.43
N LEU A 171 11.44 14.40 -9.91
CA LEU A 171 12.68 13.83 -9.40
C LEU A 171 13.74 13.74 -10.51
N ALA A 172 13.36 13.29 -11.71
CA ALA A 172 14.26 13.18 -12.86
C ALA A 172 14.81 14.56 -13.26
N GLY A 173 13.96 15.59 -13.32
CA GLY A 173 14.36 16.97 -13.58
C GLY A 173 15.32 17.52 -12.53
N GLN A 174 15.01 17.30 -11.24
CA GLN A 174 15.89 17.68 -10.12
C GLN A 174 17.27 16.98 -10.22
N GLY A 175 17.28 15.69 -10.61
CA GLY A 175 18.51 14.93 -10.82
C GLY A 175 19.36 15.51 -11.95
N ALA A 176 18.75 15.83 -13.09
CA ALA A 176 19.42 16.46 -14.22
C ALA A 176 20.03 17.84 -13.86
N ASP A 177 19.31 18.64 -13.09
CA ASP A 177 19.80 19.94 -12.63
C ASP A 177 21.04 19.76 -11.74
N ARG A 178 20.98 18.88 -10.72
CA ARG A 178 22.12 18.65 -9.81
C ARG A 178 23.34 18.13 -10.56
N LEU A 179 23.19 17.18 -11.48
CA LEU A 179 24.28 16.62 -12.29
C LEU A 179 24.89 17.67 -13.23
N SER A 180 24.12 18.67 -13.63
CA SER A 180 24.57 19.80 -14.45
C SER A 180 25.12 20.97 -13.63
N GLY A 181 25.24 20.84 -12.30
CA GLY A 181 25.69 21.91 -11.40
C GLY A 181 24.66 23.02 -11.21
N ARG A 182 23.41 22.81 -11.61
CA ARG A 182 22.32 23.76 -11.39
C ARG A 182 21.60 23.48 -10.06
N THR A 183 21.01 24.52 -9.48
CA THR A 183 20.09 24.34 -8.36
C THR A 183 18.77 23.78 -8.89
N PRO A 184 18.23 22.69 -8.33
CA PRO A 184 16.93 22.16 -8.70
C PRO A 184 15.85 23.22 -8.59
N GLN A 185 14.91 23.22 -9.54
CA GLN A 185 13.76 24.08 -9.51
C GLN A 185 12.91 23.79 -8.26
N ARG A 186 12.03 24.75 -7.91
CA ARG A 186 11.12 24.57 -6.76
C ARG A 186 10.27 23.32 -6.96
N ALA A 187 10.21 22.48 -5.95
CA ALA A 187 9.33 21.33 -5.93
C ALA A 187 7.86 21.76 -6.00
N VAL A 188 7.07 21.06 -6.82
CA VAL A 188 5.65 21.34 -7.08
C VAL A 188 4.80 20.16 -6.58
N VAL A 189 5.16 18.95 -6.94
CA VAL A 189 4.48 17.71 -6.53
C VAL A 189 5.15 17.13 -5.29
N LEU A 190 6.48 17.11 -5.28
CA LEU A 190 7.25 16.64 -4.13
C LEU A 190 7.23 17.70 -3.01
N PRO A 191 7.25 17.30 -1.74
CA PRO A 191 7.28 18.24 -0.64
C PRO A 191 8.55 19.11 -0.62
N ARG A 192 9.61 18.65 -1.29
CA ARG A 192 10.93 19.31 -1.40
C ARG A 192 11.77 18.69 -2.51
N ALA A 193 12.91 19.28 -2.82
CA ALA A 193 13.89 18.67 -3.70
C ALA A 193 14.53 17.45 -3.02
N LEU A 194 14.35 16.27 -3.63
CA LEU A 194 14.78 14.97 -3.08
C LEU A 194 15.85 14.27 -3.91
N ALA A 195 16.17 14.76 -5.13
CA ALA A 195 17.17 14.09 -5.97
C ALA A 195 18.51 13.96 -5.25
N PHE A 196 18.99 12.72 -5.07
CA PHE A 196 20.20 12.34 -4.32
C PHE A 196 20.17 12.74 -2.84
N ASP A 197 18.96 12.82 -2.23
CA ASP A 197 18.81 13.27 -0.86
C ASP A 197 17.79 12.42 -0.09
N LEU A 198 17.77 12.60 1.22
CA LEU A 198 16.84 11.97 2.16
C LEU A 198 16.24 13.06 3.04
N ALA A 199 14.96 12.93 3.35
CA ALA A 199 14.30 13.86 4.27
C ALA A 199 13.32 13.12 5.19
N PRO A 200 13.11 13.59 6.43
CA PRO A 200 12.01 13.05 7.23
C PRO A 200 10.69 13.34 6.54
N ALA A 201 9.83 12.34 6.50
CA ALA A 201 8.47 12.49 5.98
C ALA A 201 7.68 13.49 6.83
N GLU A 202 6.64 14.08 6.23
CA GLU A 202 5.76 15.03 6.92
C GLU A 202 5.18 14.40 8.21
N PRO A 203 5.08 15.20 9.32
CA PRO A 203 4.58 14.68 10.61
C PRO A 203 3.22 13.99 10.51
N GLY A 204 2.32 14.52 9.68
CA GLY A 204 0.99 13.92 9.43
C GLY A 204 1.07 12.52 8.84
N ARG A 205 1.97 12.29 7.87
CA ARG A 205 2.21 10.97 7.28
C ARG A 205 2.75 9.99 8.33
N ARG A 206 3.75 10.39 9.09
CA ARG A 206 4.30 9.56 10.17
C ARG A 206 3.24 9.16 11.19
N SER A 207 2.42 10.11 11.64
CA SER A 207 1.35 9.84 12.62
C SER A 207 0.31 8.86 12.08
N ARG A 208 -0.05 8.97 10.80
CA ARG A 208 -0.97 8.04 10.14
C ARG A 208 -0.40 6.61 10.08
N LEU A 209 0.83 6.46 9.58
CA LEU A 209 1.50 5.15 9.52
C LEU A 209 1.59 4.49 10.91
N ALA A 210 1.90 5.27 11.95
CA ALA A 210 1.94 4.77 13.32
C ALA A 210 0.54 4.34 13.80
N GLY A 211 -0.51 5.07 13.44
CA GLY A 211 -1.90 4.72 13.76
C GLY A 211 -2.35 3.41 13.08
N GLU A 212 -1.99 3.22 11.82
CA GLU A 212 -2.29 1.98 11.07
C GLU A 212 -1.57 0.77 11.68
N LEU A 213 -0.28 0.91 12.01
CA LEU A 213 0.48 -0.15 12.69
C LEU A 213 -0.12 -0.50 14.06
N ALA A 214 -0.51 0.51 14.86
CA ALA A 214 -1.13 0.29 16.15
C ALA A 214 -2.51 -0.39 16.04
N ALA A 215 -3.27 -0.08 14.99
CA ALA A 215 -4.56 -0.73 14.71
C ALA A 215 -4.39 -2.21 14.33
N LEU A 216 -3.36 -2.53 13.53
CA LEU A 216 -3.04 -3.90 13.12
C LEU A 216 -2.42 -4.74 14.25
N PHE A 217 -1.57 -4.13 15.06
CA PHE A 217 -0.78 -4.80 16.10
C PHE A 217 -0.89 -4.08 17.46
N PRO A 218 -2.05 -4.11 18.10
CA PRO A 218 -2.29 -3.34 19.34
C PRO A 218 -1.43 -3.80 20.53
N ALA A 219 -0.78 -4.95 20.44
CA ALA A 219 0.11 -5.47 21.48
C ALA A 219 1.59 -5.05 21.30
N ILE A 220 1.92 -4.33 20.20
CA ILE A 220 3.30 -3.93 19.89
C ILE A 220 3.47 -2.41 20.12
N ASP A 221 4.47 -2.02 20.91
CA ASP A 221 4.89 -0.61 21.04
C ASP A 221 5.77 -0.23 19.84
N PHE A 222 5.30 0.73 19.03
CA PHE A 222 6.01 1.16 17.81
C PHE A 222 6.81 2.43 18.02
N ARG A 223 8.05 2.42 17.55
CA ARG A 223 8.89 3.61 17.33
C ARG A 223 9.16 3.72 15.85
N LEU A 224 8.51 4.71 15.19
CA LEU A 224 8.53 4.86 13.74
C LEU A 224 9.30 6.09 13.29
N HIS A 225 10.22 5.87 12.36
CA HIS A 225 10.76 6.91 11.49
C HIS A 225 10.32 6.64 10.05
N ALA A 226 9.74 7.66 9.41
CA ALA A 226 9.42 7.63 7.98
C ALA A 226 10.32 8.62 7.25
N VAL A 227 10.95 8.18 6.18
CA VAL A 227 11.94 8.93 5.41
C VAL A 227 11.50 8.96 3.95
N ASP A 228 11.39 10.15 3.38
CA ASP A 228 11.23 10.34 1.95
C ASP A 228 12.62 10.29 1.30
N ALA A 229 12.81 9.38 0.36
CA ALA A 229 14.08 9.14 -0.30
C ALA A 229 14.00 9.53 -1.79
N GLY A 230 15.08 10.09 -2.32
CA GLY A 230 15.22 10.40 -3.74
C GLY A 230 15.37 9.14 -4.62
N LEU A 231 14.46 8.21 -4.45
CA LEU A 231 14.32 6.96 -5.21
C LEU A 231 13.09 7.04 -6.11
N PHE A 232 13.17 6.51 -7.32
CA PHE A 232 12.02 6.49 -8.22
C PHE A 232 10.93 5.54 -7.75
N HIS A 233 11.26 4.29 -7.48
CA HIS A 233 10.33 3.22 -7.12
C HIS A 233 10.78 2.43 -5.91
N GLY A 234 9.83 1.69 -5.35
CA GLY A 234 10.05 0.79 -4.24
C GLY A 234 10.20 1.47 -2.89
N HIS A 235 10.49 0.67 -1.90
CA HIS A 235 10.79 1.13 -0.54
C HIS A 235 11.65 0.11 0.19
N ALA A 236 12.28 0.57 1.24
CA ALA A 236 13.06 -0.28 2.13
C ALA A 236 12.66 -0.02 3.58
N ALA A 237 12.96 -0.96 4.46
CA ALA A 237 12.75 -0.78 5.88
C ALA A 237 13.82 -1.50 6.71
N ALA A 238 14.20 -0.86 7.83
CA ALA A 238 14.96 -1.48 8.89
C ALA A 238 14.02 -1.73 10.07
N LEU A 239 14.04 -2.95 10.61
CA LEU A 239 13.22 -3.35 11.75
C LEU A 239 14.11 -3.91 12.86
N ASP A 240 13.93 -3.38 14.09
CA ASP A 240 14.44 -3.97 15.31
C ASP A 240 13.25 -4.35 16.19
N ILE A 241 13.06 -5.65 16.42
CA ILE A 241 11.87 -6.24 17.02
C ILE A 241 12.24 -6.88 18.37
N ASP A 242 11.62 -6.40 19.44
CA ASP A 242 11.72 -7.01 20.78
C ASP A 242 10.75 -8.19 20.90
N CYS A 243 11.29 -9.40 21.04
CA CYS A 243 10.52 -10.62 21.24
C CYS A 243 10.39 -11.02 22.74
N GLY A 244 10.78 -10.13 23.68
CA GLY A 244 10.72 -10.35 25.12
C GLY A 244 11.65 -11.47 25.67
N LYS A 245 12.09 -12.35 24.80
CA LYS A 245 13.07 -13.44 25.05
C LYS A 245 13.87 -13.68 23.78
N LYS A 246 15.06 -14.25 23.93
CA LYS A 246 15.93 -14.57 22.79
C LYS A 246 15.25 -15.55 21.84
N PRO A 247 14.90 -15.13 20.59
CA PRO A 247 14.33 -16.05 19.61
C PRO A 247 15.43 -16.98 19.03
N SER A 248 15.04 -18.17 18.61
CA SER A 248 15.94 -19.02 17.82
C SER A 248 16.06 -18.43 16.41
N ARG A 249 17.28 -18.22 15.93
CA ARG A 249 17.55 -17.74 14.56
C ARG A 249 16.93 -18.68 13.51
N GLU A 250 16.98 -19.97 13.74
CA GLU A 250 16.39 -20.98 12.87
C GLU A 250 14.86 -20.83 12.80
N LYS A 251 14.20 -20.69 13.98
CA LYS A 251 12.75 -20.45 14.05
C LYS A 251 12.35 -19.18 13.32
N VAL A 252 13.10 -18.07 13.54
CA VAL A 252 12.85 -16.81 12.83
C VAL A 252 12.93 -17.01 11.32
N ARG A 253 14.02 -17.62 10.83
CA ARG A 253 14.20 -17.86 9.39
C ARG A 253 13.16 -18.83 8.82
N GLY A 254 12.69 -19.80 9.59
CA GLY A 254 11.59 -20.69 9.23
C GLY A 254 10.30 -19.90 9.00
N LEU A 255 9.88 -19.10 9.97
CA LEU A 255 8.68 -18.27 9.90
C LEU A 255 8.71 -17.30 8.70
N LEU A 256 9.84 -16.61 8.50
CA LEU A 256 10.00 -15.68 7.37
C LEU A 256 10.01 -16.38 6.00
N ARG A 257 10.50 -17.64 5.92
CA ARG A 257 10.51 -18.41 4.67
C ARG A 257 9.12 -18.91 4.28
N GLU A 258 8.29 -19.22 5.28
CA GLU A 258 6.91 -19.69 5.08
C GLU A 258 5.92 -18.57 4.84
N ALA A 259 6.32 -17.32 5.09
CA ALA A 259 5.44 -16.16 4.91
C ALA A 259 5.09 -15.95 3.43
N ALA A 260 3.80 -16.02 3.11
CA ALA A 260 3.31 -15.81 1.76
C ALA A 260 3.74 -14.42 1.22
N GLY A 261 4.25 -14.37 -0.02
CA GLY A 261 4.66 -13.13 -0.70
C GLY A 261 5.89 -12.43 -0.11
N LEU A 262 6.61 -13.10 0.80
CA LEU A 262 7.88 -12.62 1.34
C LEU A 262 9.00 -13.59 0.92
N ARG A 263 10.06 -13.06 0.33
CA ARG A 263 11.27 -13.82 -0.01
C ARG A 263 12.32 -13.62 1.07
N LEU A 264 12.75 -14.68 1.72
CA LEU A 264 13.90 -14.62 2.61
C LEU A 264 15.21 -14.70 1.81
N ALA A 265 16.03 -13.69 1.91
CA ALA A 265 17.36 -13.65 1.30
C ALA A 265 18.28 -14.77 1.79
N ARG A 266 19.20 -15.20 0.92
CA ARG A 266 20.28 -16.10 1.30
C ARG A 266 21.23 -15.38 2.28
N GLU A 267 22.00 -16.16 3.03
CA GLU A 267 23.07 -15.57 3.84
C GLU A 267 24.08 -14.84 2.92
N ARG A 268 24.44 -13.62 3.31
CA ARG A 268 25.34 -12.74 2.54
C ARG A 268 24.78 -12.22 1.19
N GLU A 269 23.51 -12.46 0.90
CA GLU A 269 22.87 -11.81 -0.25
C GLU A 269 22.66 -10.32 0.06
N SER A 270 23.14 -9.45 -0.82
CA SER A 270 22.82 -8.02 -0.76
C SER A 270 21.42 -7.79 -1.28
N LEU A 271 20.56 -7.14 -0.50
CA LEU A 271 19.22 -6.73 -0.90
C LEU A 271 19.28 -5.32 -1.49
N LEU A 272 19.81 -5.20 -2.70
CA LEU A 272 19.68 -3.96 -3.47
C LEU A 272 18.22 -3.77 -3.87
N LEU A 273 17.69 -2.59 -3.64
CA LEU A 273 16.26 -2.30 -3.89
C LEU A 273 15.91 -2.52 -5.37
N THR A 274 16.77 -2.10 -6.29
CA THR A 274 16.60 -2.30 -7.75
C THR A 274 16.44 -3.77 -8.11
N ASP A 275 17.36 -4.63 -7.65
CA ASP A 275 17.35 -6.06 -7.96
C ASP A 275 16.08 -6.75 -7.41
N VAL A 276 15.62 -6.32 -6.23
CA VAL A 276 14.41 -6.86 -5.59
C VAL A 276 13.16 -6.45 -6.36
N ILE A 277 13.09 -5.20 -6.84
CA ILE A 277 11.96 -4.70 -7.64
C ILE A 277 11.90 -5.40 -8.99
N GLU A 278 13.03 -5.54 -9.69
CA GLU A 278 13.12 -6.24 -10.97
C GLU A 278 12.68 -7.71 -10.84
N ALA A 279 13.00 -8.36 -9.72
CA ALA A 279 12.54 -9.71 -9.43
C ALA A 279 11.05 -9.80 -9.05
N GLY A 280 10.33 -8.68 -8.96
CA GLY A 280 8.91 -8.62 -8.59
C GLY A 280 8.63 -9.17 -7.19
N ALA A 281 9.58 -9.03 -6.26
CA ALA A 281 9.52 -9.61 -4.93
C ALA A 281 9.43 -8.55 -3.83
N MET A 282 8.95 -8.97 -2.67
CA MET A 282 9.22 -8.31 -1.39
C MET A 282 10.19 -9.22 -0.64
N ALA A 283 11.37 -8.73 -0.31
CA ALA A 283 12.43 -9.54 0.24
C ALA A 283 12.91 -9.02 1.59
N CYS A 284 13.19 -9.92 2.51
CA CYS A 284 13.83 -9.62 3.79
C CYS A 284 15.14 -10.39 3.95
N GLY A 285 16.08 -9.79 4.69
CA GLY A 285 17.40 -10.38 4.93
C GLY A 285 18.13 -9.70 6.07
N SER A 286 19.45 -9.91 6.14
CA SER A 286 20.28 -9.38 7.23
C SER A 286 19.72 -9.73 8.61
N VAL A 287 19.22 -10.98 8.75
CA VAL A 287 18.55 -11.44 9.97
C VAL A 287 19.58 -11.67 11.08
N GLU A 288 19.55 -10.85 12.11
CA GLU A 288 20.44 -10.91 13.26
C GLU A 288 19.64 -11.02 14.55
N VAL A 289 20.15 -11.83 15.51
CA VAL A 289 19.55 -11.99 16.83
C VAL A 289 20.56 -11.59 17.89
N SER A 290 20.24 -10.57 18.68
CA SER A 290 21.04 -10.09 19.80
C SER A 290 20.18 -9.98 21.07
N GLY A 291 20.42 -10.86 22.03
CA GLY A 291 19.56 -10.95 23.21
C GLY A 291 18.12 -11.25 22.83
N GLN A 292 17.19 -10.42 23.27
CA GLN A 292 15.76 -10.53 22.93
C GLN A 292 15.39 -9.81 21.62
N TRP A 293 16.33 -9.09 21.01
CA TRP A 293 16.11 -8.29 19.82
C TRP A 293 16.42 -9.08 18.55
N LEU A 294 15.58 -8.88 17.56
CA LEU A 294 15.71 -9.36 16.20
C LEU A 294 15.81 -8.16 15.27
N SER A 295 16.93 -8.05 14.55
CA SER A 295 17.14 -7.03 13.52
C SER A 295 17.04 -7.65 12.14
N LEU A 296 16.42 -6.93 11.20
CA LEU A 296 16.36 -7.35 9.79
C LEU A 296 16.19 -6.15 8.85
N TRP A 297 16.56 -6.36 7.59
CA TRP A 297 16.34 -5.44 6.48
C TRP A 297 15.28 -5.98 5.55
N LEU A 298 14.48 -5.06 4.98
CA LEU A 298 13.44 -5.37 4.01
C LEU A 298 13.54 -4.43 2.82
N ALA A 299 13.27 -4.94 1.61
CA ALA A 299 13.19 -4.18 0.38
C ALA A 299 12.06 -4.74 -0.51
N GLY A 300 11.41 -3.88 -1.27
CA GLY A 300 10.35 -4.30 -2.21
C GLY A 300 9.58 -3.14 -2.83
N ASP A 301 8.60 -3.49 -3.65
CA ASP A 301 7.65 -2.55 -4.20
C ASP A 301 6.29 -2.68 -3.48
N GLY A 302 6.03 -1.78 -2.53
CA GLY A 302 4.80 -1.81 -1.75
C GLY A 302 3.56 -1.42 -2.54
N LEU A 303 3.67 -0.59 -3.57
CA LEU A 303 2.52 -0.25 -4.42
C LEU A 303 2.00 -1.50 -5.11
N ARG A 304 2.89 -2.28 -5.72
CA ARG A 304 2.55 -3.51 -6.44
C ARG A 304 2.19 -4.66 -5.51
N LEU A 305 3.01 -4.90 -4.51
CA LEU A 305 2.94 -6.10 -3.66
C LEU A 305 2.15 -5.86 -2.37
N GLY A 306 2.09 -4.62 -1.89
CA GLY A 306 1.36 -4.23 -0.70
C GLY A 306 -0.05 -3.72 -1.00
N GLY A 307 -0.16 -2.70 -1.85
CA GLY A 307 -1.46 -2.10 -2.20
C GLY A 307 -2.31 -3.02 -3.09
N ALA A 308 -1.91 -3.19 -4.35
CA ALA A 308 -2.73 -3.88 -5.34
C ALA A 308 -2.89 -5.39 -5.07
N ALA A 309 -1.83 -6.08 -4.64
CA ALA A 309 -1.94 -7.49 -4.29
C ALA A 309 -2.85 -7.73 -3.09
N ALA A 310 -2.79 -6.86 -2.07
CA ALA A 310 -3.64 -6.96 -0.89
C ALA A 310 -5.14 -6.81 -1.21
N VAL A 311 -5.51 -5.97 -2.20
CA VAL A 311 -6.89 -5.88 -2.70
C VAL A 311 -7.38 -7.22 -3.23
N VAL A 312 -6.59 -7.88 -4.09
CA VAL A 312 -6.96 -9.17 -4.69
C VAL A 312 -7.05 -10.27 -3.64
N GLU A 313 -6.13 -10.31 -2.69
CA GLU A 313 -6.15 -11.30 -1.61
C GLU A 313 -7.36 -11.12 -0.69
N LEU A 314 -7.68 -9.87 -0.34
CA LEU A 314 -8.87 -9.54 0.45
C LEU A 314 -10.17 -9.94 -0.29
N LEU A 315 -10.29 -9.58 -1.57
CA LEU A 315 -11.43 -9.95 -2.41
C LEU A 315 -11.57 -11.47 -2.53
N SER A 316 -10.47 -12.19 -2.73
CA SER A 316 -10.47 -13.66 -2.80
C SER A 316 -10.96 -14.29 -1.50
N ALA A 317 -10.55 -13.74 -0.35
CA ALA A 317 -11.02 -14.19 0.95
C ALA A 317 -12.52 -13.90 1.18
N LEU A 318 -13.02 -12.74 0.72
CA LEU A 318 -14.43 -12.35 0.82
C LEU A 318 -15.34 -13.18 -0.11
N THR A 319 -14.85 -13.60 -1.26
CA THR A 319 -15.63 -14.38 -2.25
C THR A 319 -15.60 -15.88 -1.99
N ALA A 320 -14.64 -16.38 -1.20
CA ALA A 320 -14.53 -17.79 -0.81
C ALA A 320 -15.37 -18.14 0.44
N SER A 321 -15.95 -17.13 1.10
CA SER A 321 -16.79 -17.28 2.32
C SER A 321 -18.25 -17.40 1.95
#